data_28d47f9c36165ef539534c9a699c19a9
#
_entry.id   28d47f9c36165ef539534c9a699c19a9
#
_cell.length_a   1.000
_cell.length_b   1.000
_cell.length_c   1.000
_cell.angle_alpha   90.00
_cell.angle_beta   90.00
_cell.angle_gamma   90.00
#
_symmetry.space_group_name_H-M   'P 1'
#
loop_
_entity.id
_entity.type
_entity.pdbx_description
1 polymer ?
#
loop_
_entity_poly.entity_id
_entity_poly.type
_entity_poly.pdbx_seq_one_letter_code
_entity_poly.pdbx_strand_id
1 'polypeptide(L)'
;MLKTMKSQIARTLRAVAFAVAATVILPSFAANAAGIEARIIKNPNCGCCTMHGDYLRQHGFDVTITEDENVASLALMAGIPEDLQGCHLTMIDGYAVSGHVPVETILRMLEERPAISAITLPGMPMGSPGMGGIKEAPFEIFSLTDGKVEIYELR
;
A
#
# COMPACT_ATOMS: atom_id res chain seq x y z
N MET A 1 -37.67 82.26 -24.38
CA MET A 1 -36.28 82.57 -24.11
C MET A 1 -35.87 81.81 -22.81
N LEU A 2 -35.70 80.55 -22.88
CA LEU A 2 -35.15 79.78 -21.75
C LEU A 2 -34.59 78.49 -22.31
N LYS A 3 -33.52 78.62 -23.03
CA LYS A 3 -32.66 77.50 -23.44
C LYS A 3 -31.33 77.70 -22.76
N THR A 4 -30.71 76.67 -22.40
CA THR A 4 -29.34 76.64 -21.94
C THR A 4 -29.09 76.67 -20.43
N MET A 5 -29.55 75.68 -19.70
CA MET A 5 -28.87 75.36 -18.42
C MET A 5 -29.06 73.92 -17.95
N LYS A 6 -29.11 72.97 -18.86
CA LYS A 6 -29.18 71.52 -18.47
C LYS A 6 -28.01 70.69 -18.96
N SER A 7 -26.88 71.29 -19.19
CA SER A 7 -25.77 70.58 -19.84
C SER A 7 -24.49 70.44 -19.01
N GLN A 8 -24.52 70.54 -17.73
CA GLN A 8 -23.24 70.48 -17.00
C GLN A 8 -23.19 69.56 -15.75
N ILE A 9 -24.19 68.74 -15.51
CA ILE A 9 -24.13 67.84 -14.33
C ILE A 9 -24.08 66.38 -14.74
N ALA A 10 -23.44 66.09 -15.86
CA ALA A 10 -23.09 64.74 -16.23
C ALA A 10 -21.57 64.53 -16.13
N ARG A 11 -21.00 64.97 -15.05
CA ARG A 11 -19.56 64.74 -14.82
C ARG A 11 -19.35 63.69 -13.73
N THR A 12 -18.95 62.52 -14.20
CA THR A 12 -17.91 61.72 -13.62
C THR A 12 -18.15 61.21 -12.19
N LEU A 13 -18.99 60.17 -12.09
CA LEU A 13 -18.78 59.16 -11.09
C LEU A 13 -18.10 57.96 -11.81
N ARG A 14 -16.81 58.06 -12.07
CA ARG A 14 -15.97 56.91 -12.38
C ARG A 14 -15.76 56.16 -11.05
N ALA A 15 -16.63 55.25 -10.78
CA ALA A 15 -16.39 54.26 -9.75
C ALA A 15 -15.20 53.42 -10.17
N VAL A 16 -14.08 53.66 -9.53
CA VAL A 16 -12.89 52.78 -9.61
C VAL A 16 -13.23 51.55 -8.78
N ALA A 17 -13.72 50.52 -9.43
CA ALA A 17 -13.86 49.21 -8.84
C ALA A 17 -12.45 48.61 -8.65
N PHE A 18 -11.88 48.76 -7.46
CA PHE A 18 -10.75 47.96 -7.02
C PHE A 18 -11.20 46.52 -6.85
N ALA A 19 -10.95 45.72 -7.86
CA ALA A 19 -11.06 44.27 -7.73
C ALA A 19 -9.89 43.81 -6.85
N VAL A 20 -10.15 43.65 -5.57
CA VAL A 20 -9.26 42.94 -4.64
C VAL A 20 -9.37 41.45 -5.00
N ALA A 21 -8.46 40.97 -5.82
CA ALA A 21 -8.26 39.54 -6.05
C ALA A 21 -7.73 38.94 -4.76
N ALA A 22 -8.63 38.41 -3.94
CA ALA A 22 -8.26 37.60 -2.78
C ALA A 22 -7.65 36.29 -3.33
N THR A 23 -6.33 36.24 -3.41
CA THR A 23 -5.59 35.00 -3.63
C THR A 23 -5.81 34.10 -2.43
N VAL A 24 -6.74 33.18 -2.57
CA VAL A 24 -6.93 32.08 -1.62
C VAL A 24 -5.70 31.17 -1.74
N ILE A 25 -4.73 31.38 -0.87
CA ILE A 25 -3.62 30.45 -0.68
C ILE A 25 -4.19 29.22 -0.02
N LEU A 26 -4.60 28.23 -0.82
CA LEU A 26 -4.92 26.91 -0.31
C LEU A 26 -3.62 26.31 0.26
N PRO A 27 -3.59 25.93 1.53
CA PRO A 27 -2.44 25.19 2.05
C PRO A 27 -2.33 23.90 1.22
N SER A 28 -1.28 23.77 0.44
CA SER A 28 -0.89 22.49 -0.14
C SER A 28 -0.50 21.60 1.03
N PHE A 29 -1.42 20.77 1.50
CA PHE A 29 -1.04 19.62 2.28
C PHE A 29 -0.20 18.76 1.35
N ALA A 30 1.11 18.86 1.46
CA ALA A 30 2.00 17.83 0.95
C ALA A 30 1.57 16.56 1.71
N ALA A 31 0.74 15.73 1.06
CA ALA A 31 0.55 14.35 1.50
C ALA A 31 1.96 13.77 1.48
N ASN A 32 2.56 13.62 2.66
CA ASN A 32 3.71 12.76 2.82
C ASN A 32 3.20 11.40 2.34
N ALA A 33 3.60 11.00 1.15
CA ALA A 33 3.40 9.65 0.67
C ALA A 33 4.37 8.76 1.47
N ALA A 34 4.09 8.60 2.77
CA ALA A 34 4.70 7.55 3.56
C ALA A 34 4.27 6.25 2.88
N GLY A 35 5.24 5.44 2.47
CA GLY A 35 4.96 4.13 1.89
C GLY A 35 4.15 3.28 2.87
N ILE A 36 3.48 2.26 2.34
CA ILE A 36 2.77 1.29 3.19
C ILE A 36 3.81 0.57 4.05
N GLU A 37 3.71 0.70 5.37
CA GLU A 37 4.67 0.07 6.29
C GLU A 37 4.56 -1.46 6.22
N ALA A 38 5.70 -2.13 5.98
CA ALA A 38 5.80 -3.58 5.94
C ALA A 38 7.02 -4.05 6.76
N ARG A 39 6.79 -4.90 7.75
CA ARG A 39 7.86 -5.47 8.56
C ARG A 39 8.06 -6.93 8.22
N ILE A 40 9.17 -7.26 7.55
CA ILE A 40 9.58 -8.62 7.22
C ILE A 40 10.40 -9.21 8.36
N ILE A 41 10.04 -10.41 8.80
CA ILE A 41 10.79 -11.23 9.73
C ILE A 41 11.26 -12.46 8.95
N LYS A 42 12.57 -12.66 8.85
CA LYS A 42 13.16 -13.72 8.05
C LYS A 42 14.27 -14.46 8.79
N ASN A 43 14.57 -15.67 8.37
CA ASN A 43 15.78 -16.37 8.82
C ASN A 43 17.04 -15.60 8.36
N PRO A 44 18.13 -15.55 9.16
CA PRO A 44 19.34 -14.80 8.84
C PRO A 44 19.91 -15.10 7.45
N ASN A 45 19.90 -16.36 7.03
CA ASN A 45 20.48 -16.83 5.77
C ASN A 45 19.48 -16.84 4.59
N CYS A 46 18.30 -16.24 4.71
CA CYS A 46 17.31 -16.20 3.64
C CYS A 46 17.56 -15.04 2.67
N GLY A 47 18.31 -15.29 1.59
CA GLY A 47 18.60 -14.28 0.56
C GLY A 47 17.37 -13.90 -0.27
N CYS A 48 16.52 -14.86 -0.65
CA CYS A 48 15.31 -14.61 -1.42
C CYS A 48 14.29 -13.76 -0.63
N CYS A 49 14.27 -13.87 0.70
CA CYS A 49 13.42 -13.03 1.55
C CYS A 49 13.84 -11.56 1.48
N THR A 50 15.16 -11.28 1.40
CA THR A 50 15.67 -9.93 1.18
C THR A 50 15.25 -9.40 -0.18
N MET A 51 15.34 -10.23 -1.23
CA MET A 51 14.91 -9.86 -2.58
C MET A 51 13.40 -9.59 -2.65
N HIS A 52 12.58 -10.32 -1.88
CA HIS A 52 11.15 -10.01 -1.75
C HIS A 52 10.93 -8.65 -1.08
N GLY A 53 11.70 -8.33 -0.04
CA GLY A 53 11.67 -7.00 0.58
C GLY A 53 12.02 -5.89 -0.40
N ASP A 54 13.03 -6.08 -1.24
CA ASP A 54 13.42 -5.11 -2.28
C ASP A 54 12.33 -4.97 -3.35
N TYR A 55 11.67 -6.08 -3.71
CA TYR A 55 10.51 -6.05 -4.59
C TYR A 55 9.36 -5.21 -4.00
N LEU A 56 9.04 -5.37 -2.72
CA LEU A 56 8.00 -4.57 -2.07
C LEU A 56 8.40 -3.08 -2.03
N ARG A 57 9.67 -2.74 -1.75
CA ARG A 57 10.17 -1.35 -1.79
C ARG A 57 9.98 -0.70 -3.16
N GLN A 58 10.26 -1.45 -4.24
CA GLN A 58 10.06 -0.98 -5.62
C GLN A 58 8.58 -0.69 -5.93
N HIS A 59 7.66 -1.25 -5.14
CA HIS A 59 6.21 -1.05 -5.28
C HIS A 59 5.62 -0.10 -4.23
N GLY A 60 6.46 0.72 -3.59
CA GLY A 60 6.00 1.80 -2.71
C GLY A 60 5.78 1.42 -1.25
N PHE A 61 6.27 0.24 -0.81
CA PHE A 61 6.27 -0.13 0.59
C PHE A 61 7.50 0.43 1.32
N ASP A 62 7.29 0.85 2.56
CA ASP A 62 8.37 1.14 3.51
C ASP A 62 8.70 -0.14 4.27
N VAL A 63 9.78 -0.81 3.85
CA VAL A 63 10.10 -2.15 4.32
C VAL A 63 11.22 -2.14 5.35
N THR A 64 10.92 -2.61 6.55
CA THR A 64 11.89 -2.98 7.58
C THR A 64 12.10 -4.48 7.58
N ILE A 65 13.37 -4.93 7.62
CA ILE A 65 13.72 -6.36 7.70
C ILE A 65 14.36 -6.64 9.05
N THR A 66 13.84 -7.66 9.74
CA THR A 66 14.39 -8.19 10.99
C THR A 66 14.76 -9.65 10.80
N GLU A 67 15.92 -10.06 11.31
CA GLU A 67 16.35 -11.44 11.29
C GLU A 67 15.94 -12.13 12.60
N ASP A 68 15.32 -13.30 12.49
CA ASP A 68 14.90 -14.14 13.62
C ASP A 68 14.91 -15.62 13.20
N GLU A 69 15.53 -16.47 13.98
CA GLU A 69 15.57 -17.92 13.73
C GLU A 69 14.22 -18.60 14.01
N ASN A 70 13.31 -17.94 14.74
CA ASN A 70 12.02 -18.47 15.15
C ASN A 70 10.86 -18.12 14.20
N VAL A 71 11.17 -17.75 12.95
CA VAL A 71 10.14 -17.32 11.96
C VAL A 71 8.97 -18.30 11.88
N ALA A 72 9.25 -19.62 11.86
CA ALA A 72 8.22 -20.65 11.81
C ALA A 72 7.26 -20.59 13.01
N SER A 73 7.81 -20.40 14.21
CA SER A 73 7.00 -20.26 15.42
C SER A 73 6.17 -18.98 15.40
N LEU A 74 6.72 -17.87 14.89
CA LEU A 74 6.00 -16.61 14.74
C LEU A 74 4.85 -16.74 13.73
N ALA A 75 5.06 -17.47 12.63
CA ALA A 75 4.02 -17.77 11.66
C ALA A 75 2.89 -18.63 12.26
N LEU A 76 3.23 -19.64 13.06
CA LEU A 76 2.24 -20.42 13.82
C LEU A 76 1.42 -19.54 14.78
N MET A 77 2.07 -18.62 15.48
CA MET A 77 1.39 -17.67 16.38
C MET A 77 0.47 -16.70 15.61
N ALA A 78 0.80 -16.39 14.35
CA ALA A 78 -0.05 -15.63 13.44
C ALA A 78 -1.19 -16.46 12.82
N GLY A 79 -1.32 -17.73 13.20
CA GLY A 79 -2.36 -18.64 12.74
C GLY A 79 -2.06 -19.35 11.43
N ILE A 80 -0.80 -19.31 10.94
CA ILE A 80 -0.41 -19.96 9.68
C ILE A 80 0.16 -21.35 9.98
N PRO A 81 -0.53 -22.45 9.60
CA PRO A 81 -0.08 -23.82 9.80
C PRO A 81 1.26 -24.09 9.12
N GLU A 82 2.03 -25.03 9.64
CA GLU A 82 3.39 -25.32 9.19
C GLU A 82 3.46 -25.68 7.69
N ASP A 83 2.51 -26.45 7.19
CA ASP A 83 2.38 -26.87 5.79
C ASP A 83 1.99 -25.74 4.82
N LEU A 84 1.53 -24.62 5.37
CA LEU A 84 1.16 -23.42 4.59
C LEU A 84 2.15 -22.26 4.74
N GLN A 85 3.26 -22.47 5.45
CA GLN A 85 4.26 -21.42 5.65
C GLN A 85 5.13 -21.21 4.40
N GLY A 86 5.44 -19.94 4.13
CA GLY A 86 6.55 -19.54 3.28
C GLY A 86 7.84 -19.35 4.08
N CYS A 87 8.89 -18.83 3.45
CA CYS A 87 10.22 -18.70 4.07
C CYS A 87 10.38 -17.46 4.98
N HIS A 88 9.42 -16.58 5.05
CA HIS A 88 9.40 -15.40 5.91
C HIS A 88 7.96 -15.00 6.27
N LEU A 89 7.85 -14.18 7.29
CA LEU A 89 6.61 -13.56 7.74
C LEU A 89 6.69 -12.05 7.56
N THR A 90 5.71 -11.45 6.92
CA THR A 90 5.59 -10.00 6.80
C THR A 90 4.34 -9.54 7.53
N MET A 91 4.48 -8.51 8.37
CA MET A 91 3.36 -7.84 9.03
C MET A 91 3.07 -6.55 8.29
N ILE A 92 1.83 -6.40 7.79
CA ILE A 92 1.38 -5.23 7.02
C ILE A 92 -0.01 -4.86 7.52
N ASP A 93 -0.14 -3.68 8.13
CA ASP A 93 -1.41 -3.08 8.52
C ASP A 93 -2.36 -4.05 9.28
N GLY A 94 -1.78 -4.83 10.19
CA GLY A 94 -2.48 -5.82 11.02
C GLY A 94 -2.64 -7.21 10.41
N TYR A 95 -2.36 -7.37 9.12
CA TYR A 95 -2.36 -8.67 8.45
C TYR A 95 -0.98 -9.36 8.55
N ALA A 96 -1.01 -10.69 8.62
CA ALA A 96 0.17 -11.51 8.44
C ALA A 96 0.23 -12.01 6.98
N VAL A 97 1.37 -11.86 6.33
CA VAL A 97 1.63 -12.33 4.97
C VAL A 97 2.83 -13.27 5.00
N SER A 98 2.65 -14.54 4.63
CA SER A 98 3.71 -15.52 4.64
C SER A 98 4.16 -15.87 3.22
N GLY A 99 5.47 -15.91 3.02
CA GLY A 99 6.08 -16.24 1.73
C GLY A 99 6.07 -15.10 0.71
N HIS A 100 6.35 -15.45 -0.53
CA HIS A 100 6.61 -14.51 -1.63
C HIS A 100 5.31 -14.08 -2.34
N VAL A 101 4.34 -13.59 -1.58
CA VAL A 101 3.04 -13.14 -2.11
C VAL A 101 3.23 -11.95 -3.06
N PRO A 102 2.65 -11.97 -4.27
CA PRO A 102 2.72 -10.84 -5.19
C PRO A 102 2.09 -9.56 -4.62
N VAL A 103 2.69 -8.42 -4.95
CA VAL A 103 2.27 -7.12 -4.43
C VAL A 103 0.82 -6.78 -4.75
N GLU A 104 0.35 -7.18 -5.92
CA GLU A 104 -1.04 -6.91 -6.34
C GLU A 104 -2.05 -7.65 -5.46
N THR A 105 -1.71 -8.86 -5.00
CA THR A 105 -2.53 -9.60 -4.03
C THR A 105 -2.53 -8.92 -2.67
N ILE A 106 -1.35 -8.43 -2.22
CA ILE A 106 -1.23 -7.67 -0.97
C ILE A 106 -2.04 -6.37 -1.05
N LEU A 107 -1.91 -5.60 -2.14
CA LEU A 107 -2.65 -4.35 -2.33
C LEU A 107 -4.15 -4.58 -2.37
N ARG A 108 -4.60 -5.64 -3.05
CA ARG A 108 -6.01 -6.02 -3.07
C ARG A 108 -6.52 -6.33 -1.65
N MET A 109 -5.78 -7.10 -0.87
CA MET A 109 -6.13 -7.39 0.52
C MET A 109 -6.25 -6.10 1.35
N LEU A 110 -5.31 -5.16 1.18
CA LEU A 110 -5.33 -3.89 1.91
C LEU A 110 -6.49 -2.99 1.48
N GLU A 111 -6.92 -3.06 0.23
CA GLU A 111 -8.06 -2.30 -0.30
C GLU A 111 -9.39 -2.90 0.16
N GLU A 112 -9.56 -4.22 0.02
CA GLU A 112 -10.80 -4.94 0.35
C GLU A 112 -11.04 -5.05 1.86
N ARG A 113 -9.99 -5.00 2.68
CA ARG A 113 -10.08 -5.15 4.14
C ARG A 113 -10.87 -6.37 4.59
N PRO A 114 -10.59 -7.57 4.03
CA PRO A 114 -11.33 -8.76 4.41
C PRO A 114 -11.13 -9.11 5.88
N ALA A 115 -12.12 -9.76 6.49
CA ALA A 115 -12.06 -10.23 7.87
C ALA A 115 -11.23 -11.52 7.98
N ILE A 116 -9.96 -11.46 7.62
CA ILE A 116 -8.98 -12.55 7.70
C ILE A 116 -7.80 -12.15 8.59
N SER A 117 -7.07 -13.10 9.12
CA SER A 117 -5.85 -12.84 9.90
C SER A 117 -4.58 -12.85 9.04
N ALA A 118 -4.57 -13.67 7.99
CA ALA A 118 -3.38 -13.85 7.16
C ALA A 118 -3.71 -14.24 5.71
N ILE A 119 -2.74 -14.00 4.83
CA ILE A 119 -2.62 -14.66 3.52
C ILE A 119 -1.26 -15.35 3.43
N THR A 120 -1.18 -16.41 2.65
CA THR A 120 0.07 -17.14 2.46
C THR A 120 0.22 -17.69 1.05
N LEU A 121 1.44 -17.64 0.53
CA LEU A 121 1.91 -18.41 -0.62
C LEU A 121 2.87 -19.48 -0.10
N PRO A 122 2.42 -20.73 0.07
CA PRO A 122 3.23 -21.80 0.66
C PRO A 122 4.48 -22.12 -0.13
N GLY A 123 5.49 -22.55 0.56
CA GLY A 123 6.77 -22.91 -0.05
C GLY A 123 7.48 -21.70 -0.68
N MET A 124 8.15 -21.94 -1.76
CA MET A 124 8.90 -20.92 -2.52
C MET A 124 8.76 -21.23 -4.03
N PRO A 125 7.56 -21.06 -4.60
CA PRO A 125 7.35 -21.43 -6.00
C PRO A 125 8.22 -20.58 -6.93
N MET A 126 8.79 -21.24 -7.93
CA MET A 126 9.62 -20.57 -8.93
C MET A 126 8.84 -19.48 -9.66
N GLY A 127 9.50 -18.36 -9.94
CA GLY A 127 8.89 -17.19 -10.58
C GLY A 127 8.04 -16.33 -9.67
N SER A 128 7.90 -16.66 -8.37
CA SER A 128 7.30 -15.74 -7.40
C SER A 128 8.24 -14.55 -7.12
N PRO A 129 7.71 -13.40 -6.66
CA PRO A 129 8.53 -12.21 -6.44
C PRO A 129 9.73 -12.45 -5.51
N GLY A 130 10.93 -12.08 -5.96
CA GLY A 130 12.18 -12.36 -5.23
C GLY A 130 12.73 -13.77 -5.41
N MET A 131 12.01 -14.66 -6.10
CA MET A 131 12.49 -15.97 -6.52
C MET A 131 12.91 -15.92 -7.99
N GLY A 132 13.96 -16.63 -8.34
CA GLY A 132 14.33 -16.84 -9.74
C GLY A 132 13.43 -17.86 -10.44
N GLY A 133 13.70 -18.09 -11.74
CA GLY A 133 13.02 -19.09 -12.55
C GLY A 133 11.76 -18.57 -13.26
N ILE A 134 11.05 -19.51 -13.87
CA ILE A 134 9.84 -19.25 -14.65
C ILE A 134 8.65 -19.75 -13.85
N LYS A 135 7.57 -18.99 -13.85
CA LYS A 135 6.30 -19.40 -13.29
C LYS A 135 5.67 -20.47 -14.20
N GLU A 136 5.52 -21.69 -13.70
CA GLU A 136 5.01 -22.84 -14.45
C GLU A 136 3.50 -23.08 -14.21
N ALA A 137 2.96 -22.59 -13.09
CA ALA A 137 1.58 -22.77 -12.72
C ALA A 137 1.04 -21.50 -11.99
N PRO A 138 -0.27 -21.33 -11.90
CA PRO A 138 -0.85 -20.29 -11.05
C PRO A 138 -0.36 -20.46 -9.60
N PHE A 139 -0.07 -19.33 -8.94
CA PHE A 139 0.20 -19.34 -7.50
C PHE A 139 -1.10 -19.53 -6.74
N GLU A 140 -1.13 -20.54 -5.86
CA GLU A 140 -2.24 -20.75 -4.94
C GLU A 140 -1.97 -19.96 -3.67
N ILE A 141 -2.70 -18.85 -3.49
CA ILE A 141 -2.61 -18.01 -2.31
C ILE A 141 -3.81 -18.31 -1.44
N PHE A 142 -3.54 -18.65 -0.19
CA PHE A 142 -4.56 -18.99 0.81
C PHE A 142 -4.81 -17.85 1.76
N SER A 143 -6.04 -17.73 2.26
CA SER A 143 -6.41 -16.89 3.40
C SER A 143 -6.69 -17.75 4.63
N LEU A 144 -6.44 -17.14 5.80
CA LEU A 144 -6.67 -17.79 7.09
C LEU A 144 -7.59 -16.92 7.95
N THR A 145 -8.60 -17.57 8.54
CA THR A 145 -9.57 -16.93 9.43
C THR A 145 -9.97 -17.93 10.52
N ASP A 146 -9.64 -17.66 11.76
CA ASP A 146 -10.03 -18.50 12.92
C ASP A 146 -9.77 -20.00 12.71
N GLY A 147 -8.60 -20.34 12.14
CA GLY A 147 -8.19 -21.70 11.84
C GLY A 147 -8.80 -22.31 10.58
N LYS A 148 -9.61 -21.58 9.82
CA LYS A 148 -10.08 -21.98 8.49
C LYS A 148 -9.09 -21.54 7.42
N VAL A 149 -8.90 -22.38 6.43
CA VAL A 149 -8.04 -22.15 5.27
C VAL A 149 -8.92 -22.17 4.01
N GLU A 150 -8.83 -21.11 3.22
CA GLU A 150 -9.57 -20.99 1.96
C GLU A 150 -8.63 -20.48 0.87
N ILE A 151 -8.91 -20.79 -0.40
CA ILE A 151 -8.19 -20.19 -1.52
C ILE A 151 -8.60 -18.73 -1.60
N TYR A 152 -7.65 -17.83 -1.40
CA TYR A 152 -7.84 -16.39 -1.55
C TYR A 152 -7.72 -15.97 -3.01
N GLU A 153 -6.73 -16.51 -3.73
CA GLU A 153 -6.49 -16.19 -5.13
C GLU A 153 -5.72 -17.30 -5.84
N LEU A 154 -6.05 -17.54 -7.09
CA LEU A 154 -5.22 -18.25 -8.07
C LEU A 154 -4.64 -17.22 -9.04
N ARG A 155 -3.35 -17.00 -8.97
CA ARG A 155 -2.71 -15.91 -9.71
C ARG A 155 -1.66 -16.43 -10.68
#